data_1f0dad5d5a0648b5b69700463076fede
#
_entry.id   1f0dad5d5a0648b5b69700463076fede
#
_cell.length_a   1.000
_cell.length_b   1.000
_cell.length_c   1.000
_cell.angle_alpha   90.00
_cell.angle_beta   90.00
_cell.angle_gamma   90.00
#
_symmetry.space_group_name_H-M   'P 1'
#
loop_
_entity.id
_entity.type
_entity.pdbx_description
1 polymer ?
#
loop_
_entity_poly.entity_id
_entity_poly.type
_entity_poly.pdbx_seq_one_letter_code
_entity_poly.pdbx_strand_id
1 'polypeptide(L)' 'MLLADHFRARIESGEWAPGEKLPSTAQLKQEHGVSQTVVRQVILVLQTQGFVEGVHGVGVFVAEQPDP' A
#
# COMPACT_ATOMS: atom_id res chain seq x y z
N MET A 1 -1.08 14.61 8.71
CA MET A 1 -0.41 13.74 7.73
C MET A 1 -1.45 12.83 7.09
N LEU A 2 -1.40 12.69 5.77
CA LEU A 2 -2.32 11.81 5.06
C LEU A 2 -1.89 10.36 5.23
N LEU A 3 -2.87 9.47 5.32
CA LEU A 3 -2.59 8.04 5.47
C LEU A 3 -1.78 7.50 4.30
N ALA A 4 -2.00 8.01 3.09
CA ALA A 4 -1.22 7.62 1.92
C ALA A 4 0.27 7.94 2.10
N ASP A 5 0.60 9.08 2.70
CA ASP A 5 1.98 9.45 2.98
C ASP A 5 2.61 8.48 3.99
N HIS A 6 1.84 8.06 4.96
CA HIS A 6 2.30 7.10 5.97
C HIS A 6 2.65 5.76 5.33
N PHE A 7 1.78 5.27 4.45
CA PHE A 7 2.01 4.01 3.73
C PHE A 7 3.21 4.13 2.79
N ARG A 8 3.30 5.26 2.08
CA ARG A 8 4.43 5.50 1.19
C ARG A 8 5.75 5.50 1.95
N ALA A 9 5.77 6.11 3.13
CA ALA A 9 6.98 6.12 3.96
C ALA A 9 7.41 4.71 4.35
N ARG A 10 6.46 3.82 4.64
CA ARG A 10 6.76 2.42 4.97
C ARG A 10 7.37 1.68 3.77
N ILE A 11 6.92 2.00 2.56
CA ILE A 11 7.48 1.42 1.34
C ILE A 11 8.89 1.98 1.09
N GLU A 12 9.06 3.29 1.22
CA GLU A 12 10.34 3.93 0.96
C GLU A 12 11.41 3.54 1.97
N SER A 13 11.02 3.29 3.21
CA SER A 13 11.94 2.87 4.26
C SER A 13 12.37 1.40 4.13
N GLY A 14 11.69 0.63 3.30
CA GLY A 14 11.96 -0.79 3.16
C GLY A 14 11.19 -1.66 4.15
N GLU A 15 10.35 -1.09 5.00
CA GLU A 15 9.51 -1.88 5.90
C GLU A 15 8.60 -2.83 5.11
N TRP A 16 8.04 -2.33 4.00
CA TRP A 16 7.37 -3.15 3.02
C TRP A 16 8.28 -3.24 1.79
N ALA A 17 9.01 -4.32 1.68
CA ALA A 17 10.02 -4.48 0.63
C ALA A 17 9.39 -4.64 -0.77
N PRO A 18 10.11 -4.27 -1.83
CA PRO A 18 9.63 -4.50 -3.19
C PRO A 18 9.27 -5.98 -3.41
N GLY A 19 8.11 -6.20 -4.02
CA GLY A 19 7.59 -7.55 -4.25
C GLY A 19 6.85 -8.15 -3.07
N GLU A 20 6.87 -7.50 -1.92
CA GLU A 20 6.19 -7.98 -0.74
C GLU A 20 4.68 -7.70 -0.83
N LYS A 21 3.88 -8.66 -0.37
CA LYS A 21 2.44 -8.49 -0.34
C LYS A 21 2.07 -7.61 0.86
N LEU A 22 1.23 -6.60 0.61
CA LEU A 22 0.73 -5.75 1.69
C LEU A 22 -0.22 -6.53 2.60
N PRO A 23 -0.35 -6.10 3.86
CA PRO A 23 -1.39 -6.64 4.74
C PRO A 23 -2.77 -6.50 4.08
N SER A 24 -3.71 -7.35 4.47
CA SER A 24 -5.06 -7.29 3.92
C SER A 24 -5.74 -5.95 4.26
N THR A 25 -6.76 -5.61 3.48
CA THR A 25 -7.57 -4.42 3.77
C THR A 25 -8.11 -4.47 5.19
N ALA A 26 -8.56 -5.64 5.64
CA ALA A 26 -9.08 -5.83 6.98
C ALA A 26 -8.02 -5.53 8.05
N GLN A 27 -6.79 -5.99 7.83
CA GLN A 27 -5.69 -5.73 8.75
C GLN A 27 -5.32 -4.25 8.79
N LEU A 28 -5.23 -3.61 7.63
CA LEU A 28 -4.91 -2.19 7.56
C LEU A 28 -6.00 -1.33 8.19
N LYS A 29 -7.26 -1.70 7.97
CA LYS A 29 -8.40 -1.03 8.57
C LYS A 29 -8.29 -1.07 10.11
N GLN A 30 -8.01 -2.24 10.65
CA GLN A 30 -7.91 -2.43 12.09
C GLN A 30 -6.68 -1.72 12.67
N GLU A 31 -5.54 -1.85 12.01
CA GLU A 31 -4.29 -1.27 12.46
C GLU A 31 -4.36 0.26 12.53
N HIS A 32 -5.01 0.89 11.56
CA HIS A 32 -5.07 2.34 11.46
C HIS A 32 -6.38 2.97 11.95
N GLY A 33 -7.35 2.15 12.34
CA GLY A 33 -8.62 2.66 12.87
C GLY A 33 -9.43 3.44 11.84
N VAL A 34 -9.37 3.04 10.57
CA VAL A 34 -10.07 3.72 9.48
C VAL A 34 -11.04 2.76 8.78
N SER A 35 -11.91 3.32 7.94
CA SER A 35 -12.87 2.50 7.20
C SER A 35 -12.20 1.77 6.04
N GLN A 36 -12.87 0.73 5.56
CA GLN A 36 -12.42 -0.01 4.39
C GLN A 36 -12.33 0.89 3.16
N THR A 37 -13.27 1.82 3.00
CA THR A 37 -13.26 2.77 1.90
C THR A 37 -12.00 3.63 1.92
N VAL A 38 -11.60 4.10 3.10
CA VAL A 38 -10.38 4.90 3.24
C VAL A 38 -9.15 4.09 2.85
N VAL A 39 -9.05 2.84 3.31
CA VAL A 39 -7.92 1.97 2.95
C VAL A 39 -7.86 1.77 1.43
N ARG A 40 -9.00 1.50 0.81
CA ARG A 40 -9.05 1.31 -0.64
C ARG A 40 -8.63 2.55 -1.41
N GLN A 41 -9.05 3.73 -0.95
CA GLN A 41 -8.65 4.98 -1.58
C GLN A 41 -7.16 5.21 -1.48
N VAL A 42 -6.57 4.92 -0.31
CA VAL A 42 -5.14 5.05 -0.12
C VAL A 42 -4.37 4.11 -1.06
N ILE A 43 -4.81 2.87 -1.17
CA ILE A 43 -4.19 1.90 -2.06
C ILE A 43 -4.30 2.36 -3.52
N LEU A 44 -5.44 2.90 -3.91
CA LEU A 44 -5.65 3.41 -5.27
C LEU A 44 -4.68 4.55 -5.57
N VAL A 45 -4.49 5.47 -4.62
CA VAL A 45 -3.53 6.56 -4.77
C VAL A 45 -2.12 6.01 -4.97
N LEU A 46 -1.72 5.03 -4.16
CA LEU A 46 -0.40 4.42 -4.28
C LEU A 46 -0.23 3.66 -5.59
N GLN A 47 -1.29 3.01 -6.09
CA GLN A 47 -1.26 2.37 -7.40
C GLN A 47 -1.04 3.40 -8.51
N THR A 48 -1.76 4.52 -8.44
CA THR A 48 -1.65 5.59 -9.41
C THR A 48 -0.23 6.17 -9.42
N GLN A 49 0.39 6.24 -8.25
CA GLN A 49 1.75 6.75 -8.12
C GLN A 49 2.83 5.72 -8.44
N GLY A 50 2.44 4.46 -8.66
CA GLY A 50 3.39 3.41 -9.01
C GLY A 50 4.09 2.75 -7.84
N PHE A 51 3.62 2.97 -6.61
CA PHE A 51 4.23 2.35 -5.43
C PHE A 51 3.77 0.92 -5.19
N VAL A 52 2.56 0.60 -5.59
CA VAL A 52 2.00 -0.74 -5.41
C VAL A 52 1.26 -1.17 -6.67
N GLU A 53 1.03 -2.47 -6.81
CA GLU A 53 0.23 -3.01 -7.91
C GLU A 53 -0.73 -4.05 -7.38
N GLY A 54 -1.96 -4.01 -7.89
CA GLY A 54 -2.98 -4.97 -7.52
C GLY A 54 -2.93 -6.19 -8.42
N VAL A 55 -2.99 -7.37 -7.82
CA VAL A 55 -3.08 -8.62 -8.55
C VAL A 55 -4.46 -9.22 -8.26
N HIS A 56 -5.28 -9.30 -9.28
CA HIS A 56 -6.67 -9.73 -9.13
C HIS A 56 -6.76 -11.11 -8.46
N GLY A 57 -7.57 -11.19 -7.41
CA GLY A 57 -7.78 -12.44 -6.69
C GLY A 57 -6.66 -12.85 -5.74
N VAL A 58 -5.56 -12.11 -5.72
CA VAL A 58 -4.40 -12.43 -4.86
C VAL A 58 -4.17 -11.37 -3.80
N GLY A 59 -4.07 -10.12 -4.18
CA GLY A 59 -3.85 -9.03 -3.24
C GLY A 59 -3.08 -7.88 -3.87
N VAL A 60 -2.52 -7.04 -3.02
CA VAL A 60 -1.76 -5.86 -3.43
C VAL A 60 -0.30 -6.07 -3.03
N PHE A 61 0.60 -5.81 -3.95
CA PHE A 61 2.03 -6.01 -3.76
C PHE A 61 2.78 -4.71 -3.94
N VAL A 62 3.88 -4.56 -3.20
CA VAL A 62 4.77 -3.41 -3.39
C VAL A 62 5.43 -3.56 -4.76
N ALA A 63 5.29 -2.52 -5.60
CA ALA A 63 5.89 -2.52 -6.92
C ALA A 63 7.40 -2.36 -6.79
N GLU A 64 8.15 -3.00 -7.70
CA GLU A 64 9.58 -2.76 -7.77
C GLU A 64 9.81 -1.38 -8.34
N GLN A 65 10.60 -0.58 -7.64
CA GLN A 65 10.94 0.75 -8.11
C GLN A 65 12.07 0.62 -9.13
N PRO A 66 11.94 1.25 -10.30
CA PRO A 66 13.05 1.23 -11.25
C PRO A 66 14.23 1.98 -10.66
N ASP A 67 15.42 1.47 -10.92
CA ASP A 67 16.62 2.16 -10.50
C ASP A 67 16.74 3.47 -11.25
N PRO A 68 17.14 4.55 -10.56
CA PRO A 68 17.34 5.83 -11.23
C PRO A 68 18.47 5.80 -12.27
#